data_2423bade97c180c150cdad4a68bd3959
#
_entry.id   2423bade97c180c150cdad4a68bd3959
#
_cell.length_a   1.000
_cell.length_b   1.000
_cell.length_c   1.000
_cell.angle_alpha   90.00
_cell.angle_beta   90.00
_cell.angle_gamma   90.00
#
_symmetry.space_group_name_H-M   'P 1'
#
loop_
_entity.id
_entity.type
_entity.pdbx_description
1 polymer ?
#
loop_
_entity_poly.entity_id
_entity_poly.type
_entity_poly.pdbx_seq_one_letter_code
_entity_poly.pdbx_strand_id
1 'polypeptide(L)'
;AMESDGEKVVKYITGPIPDSKVIWYQKHMAHHMLADWSLDWLEKVTSCFLIRDPKEVILSYSKKFEIRSLDLLGYNRQAELFELVKKITGEIPIVLDTKDLLSNPGGILKKMCDKLGVLFSNRMLSWPKGKRNSDGVWGEYWYQNVEESTGFRPYKPSDELLPANLIPTYNQCKPLYERLYQFRLF
;
A
#
# COMPACT_ATOMS: atom_id res chain seq x y z
N ALA A 1 -18.31 5.58 -14.10
CA ALA A 1 -17.01 6.28 -14.14
C ALA A 1 -16.62 6.59 -12.70
N MET A 2 -15.35 6.49 -12.35
CA MET A 2 -14.86 6.93 -11.04
C MET A 2 -14.76 8.46 -11.02
N GLU A 3 -15.04 9.09 -9.87
CA GLU A 3 -14.83 10.52 -9.69
C GLU A 3 -13.34 10.85 -9.83
N SER A 4 -13.03 11.87 -10.62
CA SER A 4 -11.65 12.34 -10.88
C SER A 4 -11.35 13.69 -10.26
N ASP A 5 -12.37 14.37 -9.71
CA ASP A 5 -12.23 15.61 -8.97
C ASP A 5 -11.70 15.29 -7.56
N GLY A 6 -10.48 15.75 -7.26
CA GLY A 6 -9.80 15.47 -5.99
C GLY A 6 -10.55 15.99 -4.77
N GLU A 7 -11.19 17.17 -4.84
CA GLU A 7 -11.94 17.73 -3.73
C GLU A 7 -13.19 16.90 -3.41
N LYS A 8 -13.90 16.44 -4.45
CA LYS A 8 -15.06 15.56 -4.27
C LYS A 8 -14.64 14.20 -3.71
N VAL A 9 -13.52 13.65 -4.20
CA VAL A 9 -12.96 12.40 -3.66
C VAL A 9 -12.63 12.57 -2.20
N VAL A 10 -11.89 13.61 -1.82
CA VAL A 10 -11.53 13.90 -0.42
C VAL A 10 -12.78 14.05 0.45
N LYS A 11 -13.77 14.84 0.00
CA LYS A 11 -15.03 14.99 0.73
C LYS A 11 -15.75 13.66 0.95
N TYR A 12 -15.72 12.78 -0.04
CA TYR A 12 -16.32 11.45 0.06
C TYR A 12 -15.57 10.57 1.05
N ILE A 13 -14.25 10.43 0.91
CA ILE A 13 -13.44 9.50 1.71
C ILE A 13 -13.26 9.95 3.18
N THR A 14 -13.51 11.22 3.48
CA THR A 14 -13.49 11.77 4.85
C THR A 14 -14.89 12.01 5.40
N GLY A 15 -15.93 11.65 4.66
CA GLY A 15 -17.32 11.75 5.06
C GLY A 15 -17.76 10.61 6.01
N PRO A 16 -19.07 10.47 6.21
CA PRO A 16 -19.62 9.38 7.03
C PRO A 16 -19.18 8.00 6.50
N ILE A 17 -18.88 7.10 7.43
CA ILE A 17 -18.52 5.73 7.08
C ILE A 17 -19.72 5.03 6.43
N PRO A 18 -19.58 4.44 5.23
CA PRO A 18 -20.67 3.77 4.53
C PRO A 18 -21.29 2.63 5.34
N ASP A 19 -22.55 2.32 5.07
CA ASP A 19 -23.31 1.19 5.64
C ASP A 19 -23.32 1.13 7.18
N SER A 20 -23.20 2.28 7.85
CA SER A 20 -23.14 2.36 9.31
C SER A 20 -22.07 1.46 9.95
N LYS A 21 -20.99 1.21 9.22
CA LYS A 21 -19.84 0.47 9.74
C LYS A 21 -19.02 1.35 10.70
N VAL A 22 -18.21 0.71 11.54
CA VAL A 22 -17.34 1.40 12.51
C VAL A 22 -15.94 1.66 11.95
N ILE A 23 -15.56 0.97 10.88
CA ILE A 23 -14.25 1.10 10.22
C ILE A 23 -14.47 1.19 8.71
N TRP A 24 -13.80 2.13 8.09
CA TRP A 24 -13.69 2.24 6.64
C TRP A 24 -12.23 2.09 6.22
N TYR A 25 -11.87 0.91 5.76
CA TYR A 25 -10.56 0.67 5.17
C TYR A 25 -10.51 1.20 3.74
N GLN A 26 -9.51 2.02 3.46
CA GLN A 26 -9.28 2.62 2.16
C GLN A 26 -7.87 2.30 1.68
N LYS A 27 -7.72 1.92 0.43
CA LYS A 27 -6.43 1.70 -0.22
C LYS A 27 -6.15 2.81 -1.22
N HIS A 28 -5.05 3.52 -1.02
CA HIS A 28 -4.56 4.55 -1.93
C HIS A 28 -3.22 4.15 -2.51
N MET A 29 -3.01 4.44 -3.79
CA MET A 29 -1.70 4.32 -4.42
C MET A 29 -0.95 5.64 -4.24
N ALA A 30 0.27 5.61 -3.71
CA ALA A 30 1.03 6.82 -3.41
C ALA A 30 1.18 7.74 -4.64
N HIS A 31 1.46 7.19 -5.81
CA HIS A 31 1.62 7.97 -7.05
C HIS A 31 0.32 8.58 -7.60
N HIS A 32 -0.86 8.18 -7.08
CA HIS A 32 -2.13 8.83 -7.41
C HIS A 32 -2.45 10.02 -6.50
N MET A 33 -1.72 10.20 -5.42
CA MET A 33 -1.88 11.33 -4.51
C MET A 33 -1.01 12.49 -5.00
N LEU A 34 -1.57 13.31 -5.90
CA LEU A 34 -0.84 14.35 -6.61
C LEU A 34 -0.27 15.40 -5.64
N ALA A 35 0.84 16.02 -6.04
CA ALA A 35 1.57 16.95 -5.17
C ALA A 35 0.84 18.30 -5.01
N ASP A 36 0.01 18.67 -5.97
CA ASP A 36 -0.79 19.90 -6.02
C ASP A 36 -2.14 19.78 -5.29
N TRP A 37 -2.49 18.57 -4.80
CA TRP A 37 -3.69 18.39 -4.00
C TRP A 37 -3.44 18.74 -2.54
N SER A 38 -4.41 19.41 -1.89
CA SER A 38 -4.39 19.53 -0.43
C SER A 38 -4.46 18.15 0.20
N LEU A 39 -3.54 17.90 1.14
CA LEU A 39 -3.45 16.67 1.90
C LEU A 39 -3.80 16.86 3.38
N ASP A 40 -4.41 18.00 3.74
CA ASP A 40 -4.82 18.30 5.12
C ASP A 40 -5.81 17.27 5.68
N TRP A 41 -6.53 16.60 4.80
CA TRP A 41 -7.46 15.53 5.18
C TRP A 41 -6.78 14.30 5.81
N LEU A 42 -5.47 14.14 5.62
CA LEU A 42 -4.70 13.07 6.26
C LEU A 42 -4.72 13.16 7.79
N GLU A 43 -5.00 14.33 8.34
CA GLU A 43 -5.25 14.52 9.78
C GLU A 43 -6.49 13.76 10.28
N LYS A 44 -7.47 13.54 9.39
CA LYS A 44 -8.76 12.90 9.73
C LYS A 44 -8.75 11.37 9.63
N VAL A 45 -7.65 10.78 9.20
CA VAL A 45 -7.53 9.34 8.96
C VAL A 45 -6.25 8.78 9.57
N THR A 46 -6.27 7.52 9.95
CA THR A 46 -5.05 6.84 10.39
C THR A 46 -4.34 6.23 9.19
N SER A 47 -3.18 6.76 8.85
CA SER A 47 -2.40 6.34 7.70
C SER A 47 -1.51 5.14 8.03
N CYS A 48 -1.57 4.11 7.19
CA CYS A 48 -0.67 2.95 7.22
C CYS A 48 0.07 2.86 5.88
N PHE A 49 1.35 2.55 5.93
CA PHE A 49 2.21 2.42 4.74
C PHE A 49 2.58 0.96 4.52
N LEU A 50 2.22 0.43 3.35
CA LEU A 50 2.70 -0.88 2.92
C LEU A 50 3.90 -0.67 2.00
N ILE A 51 5.07 -1.15 2.41
CA ILE A 51 6.30 -1.09 1.62
C ILE A 51 6.66 -2.47 1.08
N ARG A 52 7.45 -2.48 0.01
CA ARG A 52 7.97 -3.70 -0.58
C ARG A 52 9.37 -3.45 -1.15
N ASP A 53 10.25 -4.48 -1.12
CA ASP A 53 11.59 -4.38 -1.69
C ASP A 53 11.54 -3.90 -3.14
N PRO A 54 12.33 -2.85 -3.51
CA PRO A 54 12.31 -2.28 -4.86
C PRO A 54 12.65 -3.28 -5.95
N LYS A 55 13.54 -4.25 -5.70
CA LYS A 55 13.84 -5.30 -6.67
C LYS A 55 12.58 -6.06 -7.07
N GLU A 56 11.76 -6.44 -6.09
CA GLU A 56 10.55 -7.20 -6.34
C GLU A 56 9.48 -6.38 -7.07
N VAL A 57 9.35 -5.09 -6.72
CA VAL A 57 8.40 -4.19 -7.40
C VAL A 57 8.82 -3.95 -8.84
N ILE A 58 10.10 -3.64 -9.09
CA ILE A 58 10.65 -3.40 -10.42
C ILE A 58 10.49 -4.62 -11.31
N LEU A 59 10.87 -5.81 -10.82
CA LEU A 59 10.71 -7.07 -11.56
C LEU A 59 9.23 -7.38 -11.88
N SER A 60 8.34 -7.14 -10.92
CA SER A 60 6.90 -7.37 -11.12
C SER A 60 6.29 -6.38 -12.11
N TYR A 61 6.66 -5.10 -12.01
CA TYR A 61 6.13 -4.04 -12.86
C TYR A 61 6.62 -4.19 -14.30
N SER A 62 7.93 -4.44 -14.49
CA SER A 62 8.55 -4.56 -15.83
C SER A 62 8.04 -5.75 -16.64
N LYS A 63 7.41 -6.75 -16.02
CA LYS A 63 6.73 -7.86 -16.72
C LYS A 63 5.48 -7.41 -17.49
N LYS A 64 4.88 -6.28 -17.09
CA LYS A 64 3.62 -5.80 -17.67
C LYS A 64 3.76 -4.46 -18.37
N PHE A 65 4.62 -3.59 -17.87
CA PHE A 65 4.75 -2.21 -18.31
C PHE A 65 6.21 -1.77 -18.35
N GLU A 66 6.51 -0.86 -19.25
CA GLU A 66 7.80 -0.17 -19.28
C GLU A 66 7.90 0.84 -18.13
N ILE A 67 9.01 0.86 -17.41
CA ILE A 67 9.27 1.84 -16.35
C ILE A 67 9.87 3.10 -16.99
N ARG A 68 9.01 4.05 -17.34
CA ARG A 68 9.41 5.32 -17.99
C ARG A 68 9.77 6.42 -16.99
N SER A 69 9.32 6.32 -15.74
CA SER A 69 9.59 7.26 -14.66
C SER A 69 9.62 6.53 -13.33
N LEU A 70 10.46 7.02 -12.40
CA LEU A 70 10.49 6.57 -11.01
C LEU A 70 9.16 6.81 -10.29
N ASP A 71 8.43 7.86 -10.67
CA ASP A 71 7.16 8.22 -10.05
C ASP A 71 6.12 7.13 -10.21
N LEU A 72 6.18 6.34 -11.32
CA LEU A 72 5.29 5.19 -11.54
C LEU A 72 5.45 4.10 -10.47
N LEU A 73 6.62 4.01 -9.83
CA LEU A 73 6.88 3.06 -8.76
C LEU A 73 6.45 3.59 -7.38
N GLY A 74 6.20 4.90 -7.26
CA GLY A 74 5.64 5.55 -6.09
C GLY A 74 6.56 5.72 -4.88
N TYR A 75 7.84 5.32 -4.92
CA TYR A 75 8.74 5.37 -3.75
C TYR A 75 8.99 6.80 -3.26
N ASN A 76 9.27 7.75 -4.17
CA ASN A 76 9.45 9.16 -3.81
C ASN A 76 8.21 9.68 -3.09
N ARG A 77 7.05 9.50 -3.74
CA ARG A 77 5.80 10.00 -3.18
C ARG A 77 5.42 9.32 -1.87
N GLN A 78 5.68 8.02 -1.73
CA GLN A 78 5.44 7.30 -0.49
C GLN A 78 6.30 7.84 0.67
N ALA A 79 7.57 8.15 0.41
CA ALA A 79 8.47 8.74 1.39
C ALA A 79 8.05 10.16 1.78
N GLU A 80 7.62 10.99 0.81
CA GLU A 80 7.07 12.34 1.07
C GLU A 80 5.82 12.27 1.94
N LEU A 81 4.88 11.39 1.59
CA LEU A 81 3.63 11.20 2.33
C LEU A 81 3.89 10.70 3.75
N PHE A 82 4.86 9.81 3.94
CA PHE A 82 5.25 9.34 5.27
C PHE A 82 5.71 10.50 6.17
N GLU A 83 6.61 11.36 5.67
CA GLU A 83 7.08 12.51 6.44
C GLU A 83 5.97 13.55 6.67
N LEU A 84 5.10 13.75 5.69
CA LEU A 84 3.96 14.65 5.82
C LEU A 84 3.01 14.16 6.93
N VAL A 85 2.61 12.87 6.90
CA VAL A 85 1.74 12.31 7.94
C VAL A 85 2.39 12.42 9.31
N LYS A 86 3.68 12.08 9.43
CA LYS A 86 4.44 12.22 10.66
C LYS A 86 4.43 13.67 11.17
N LYS A 87 4.57 14.66 10.26
CA LYS A 87 4.52 16.07 10.60
C LYS A 87 3.13 16.52 11.07
N ILE A 88 2.09 16.07 10.37
CA ILE A 88 0.69 16.46 10.67
C ILE A 88 0.24 15.85 12.01
N THR A 89 0.53 14.57 12.24
CA THR A 89 0.03 13.84 13.40
C THR A 89 0.97 13.93 14.63
N GLY A 90 2.22 14.27 14.43
CA GLY A 90 3.26 14.22 15.48
C GLY A 90 3.70 12.79 15.82
N GLU A 91 3.16 11.76 15.15
CA GLU A 91 3.40 10.36 15.42
C GLU A 91 4.07 9.66 14.23
N ILE A 92 4.77 8.56 14.51
CA ILE A 92 5.33 7.69 13.46
C ILE A 92 4.20 6.84 12.89
N PRO A 93 3.88 6.99 11.58
CA PRO A 93 2.85 6.19 10.93
C PRO A 93 3.17 4.69 10.99
N ILE A 94 2.13 3.86 10.94
CA ILE A 94 2.28 2.40 10.87
C ILE A 94 2.89 2.02 9.53
N VAL A 95 4.01 1.29 9.55
CA VAL A 95 4.67 0.75 8.36
C VAL A 95 4.61 -0.76 8.39
N LEU A 96 4.18 -1.36 7.29
CA LEU A 96 4.15 -2.81 7.06
C LEU A 96 5.09 -3.13 5.90
N ASP A 97 5.98 -4.08 6.09
CA ASP A 97 6.76 -4.64 4.98
C ASP A 97 6.10 -5.89 4.42
N THR A 98 6.04 -5.99 3.10
CA THR A 98 5.38 -7.12 2.41
C THR A 98 6.02 -8.46 2.77
N LYS A 99 7.35 -8.52 2.92
CA LYS A 99 8.06 -9.75 3.30
C LYS A 99 7.65 -10.19 4.70
N ASP A 100 7.67 -9.25 5.67
CA ASP A 100 7.33 -9.57 7.05
C ASP A 100 5.86 -9.98 7.17
N LEU A 101 4.96 -9.25 6.48
CA LEU A 101 3.54 -9.58 6.42
C LEU A 101 3.29 -10.98 5.83
N LEU A 102 3.92 -11.34 4.73
CA LEU A 102 3.75 -12.65 4.10
C LEU A 102 4.44 -13.77 4.87
N SER A 103 5.48 -13.47 5.66
CA SER A 103 6.17 -14.45 6.50
C SER A 103 5.38 -14.77 7.78
N ASN A 104 4.66 -13.79 8.33
CA ASN A 104 3.86 -13.95 9.56
C ASN A 104 2.59 -13.09 9.50
N PRO A 105 1.61 -13.43 8.64
CA PRO A 105 0.41 -12.60 8.44
C PRO A 105 -0.37 -12.34 9.74
N GLY A 106 -0.58 -13.39 10.53
CA GLY A 106 -1.35 -13.31 11.79
C GLY A 106 -0.67 -12.41 12.82
N GLY A 107 0.64 -12.56 13.01
CA GLY A 107 1.41 -11.75 13.96
C GLY A 107 1.47 -10.28 13.56
N ILE A 108 1.77 -9.99 12.28
CA ILE A 108 1.87 -8.61 11.80
C ILE A 108 0.51 -7.92 11.80
N LEU A 109 -0.56 -8.58 11.32
CA LEU A 109 -1.90 -7.98 11.33
C LEU A 109 -2.42 -7.77 12.76
N LYS A 110 -2.10 -8.66 13.71
CA LYS A 110 -2.45 -8.46 15.11
C LYS A 110 -1.76 -7.20 15.66
N LYS A 111 -0.45 -7.04 15.46
CA LYS A 111 0.29 -5.84 15.89
C LYS A 111 -0.26 -4.55 15.24
N MET A 112 -0.64 -4.62 13.96
CA MET A 112 -1.29 -3.50 13.28
C MET A 112 -2.63 -3.16 13.93
N CYS A 113 -3.48 -4.16 14.18
CA CYS A 113 -4.77 -3.98 14.84
C CYS A 113 -4.62 -3.39 16.25
N ASP A 114 -3.66 -3.87 17.03
CA ASP A 114 -3.36 -3.36 18.38
C ASP A 114 -2.99 -1.87 18.31
N LYS A 115 -2.15 -1.46 17.34
CA LYS A 115 -1.79 -0.04 17.12
C LYS A 115 -2.96 0.82 16.65
N LEU A 116 -3.89 0.24 15.88
CA LEU A 116 -5.10 0.93 15.40
C LEU A 116 -6.22 0.96 16.43
N GLY A 117 -6.08 0.28 17.58
CA GLY A 117 -7.15 0.15 18.54
C GLY A 117 -8.35 -0.67 18.04
N VAL A 118 -8.13 -1.60 17.09
CA VAL A 118 -9.18 -2.46 16.52
C VAL A 118 -8.94 -3.92 16.87
N LEU A 119 -10.02 -4.70 16.97
CA LEU A 119 -9.90 -6.10 17.28
C LEU A 119 -9.38 -6.91 16.09
N PHE A 120 -8.32 -7.68 16.31
CA PHE A 120 -7.85 -8.65 15.33
C PHE A 120 -8.87 -9.81 15.18
N SER A 121 -9.05 -10.28 13.97
CA SER A 121 -9.87 -11.45 13.67
C SER A 121 -9.16 -12.39 12.71
N ASN A 122 -9.23 -13.69 12.95
CA ASN A 122 -8.72 -14.70 12.03
C ASN A 122 -9.38 -14.65 10.64
N ARG A 123 -10.55 -14.02 10.50
CA ARG A 123 -11.20 -13.73 9.20
C ARG A 123 -10.35 -12.83 8.31
N MET A 124 -9.39 -12.08 8.88
CA MET A 124 -8.45 -11.26 8.09
C MET A 124 -7.41 -12.11 7.36
N LEU A 125 -7.26 -13.39 7.70
CA LEU A 125 -6.24 -14.29 7.14
C LEU A 125 -6.73 -15.09 5.94
N SER A 126 -8.03 -15.11 5.69
CA SER A 126 -8.62 -15.90 4.59
C SER A 126 -9.82 -15.18 3.98
N TRP A 127 -10.06 -15.45 2.72
CA TRP A 127 -11.15 -14.88 1.93
C TRP A 127 -11.67 -15.85 0.88
N PRO A 128 -12.92 -15.69 0.41
CA PRO A 128 -13.45 -16.48 -0.69
C PRO A 128 -12.69 -16.23 -1.98
N LYS A 129 -12.49 -17.27 -2.79
CA LYS A 129 -11.94 -17.15 -4.15
C LYS A 129 -12.93 -16.41 -5.05
N GLY A 130 -12.39 -15.62 -5.99
CA GLY A 130 -13.17 -14.97 -7.04
C GLY A 130 -13.23 -13.46 -6.93
N LYS A 131 -13.88 -12.85 -7.92
CA LYS A 131 -14.11 -11.39 -8.00
C LYS A 131 -15.06 -10.93 -6.90
N ARG A 132 -14.90 -9.68 -6.47
CA ARG A 132 -15.78 -9.03 -5.50
C ARG A 132 -16.46 -7.84 -6.15
N ASN A 133 -17.70 -7.58 -5.75
CA ASN A 133 -18.45 -6.41 -6.23
C ASN A 133 -17.79 -5.08 -5.83
N SER A 134 -16.91 -5.09 -4.82
CA SER A 134 -16.12 -3.94 -4.38
C SER A 134 -14.83 -3.72 -5.18
N ASP A 135 -14.46 -4.65 -6.07
CA ASP A 135 -13.24 -4.50 -6.88
C ASP A 135 -13.45 -3.38 -7.90
N GLY A 136 -12.53 -2.42 -7.91
CA GLY A 136 -12.58 -1.29 -8.83
C GLY A 136 -12.19 -1.68 -10.26
N VAL A 137 -12.30 -0.73 -11.19
CA VAL A 137 -12.00 -0.94 -12.63
C VAL A 137 -10.59 -1.46 -12.92
N TRP A 138 -9.66 -1.28 -12.00
CA TRP A 138 -8.29 -1.78 -12.09
C TRP A 138 -8.14 -3.26 -11.71
N GLY A 139 -9.20 -3.90 -11.20
CA GLY A 139 -9.19 -5.30 -10.79
C GLY A 139 -8.82 -6.24 -11.94
N GLU A 140 -9.32 -5.99 -13.15
CA GLU A 140 -9.03 -6.80 -14.34
C GLU A 140 -7.54 -6.87 -14.69
N TYR A 141 -6.77 -5.83 -14.36
CA TYR A 141 -5.34 -5.76 -14.68
C TYR A 141 -4.43 -6.29 -13.55
N TRP A 142 -4.87 -6.20 -12.29
CA TRP A 142 -3.98 -6.41 -11.15
C TRP A 142 -4.42 -7.51 -10.18
N TYR A 143 -5.72 -7.88 -10.16
CA TYR A 143 -6.26 -8.72 -9.10
C TYR A 143 -6.34 -10.20 -9.44
N GLN A 144 -5.90 -10.65 -10.61
CA GLN A 144 -5.95 -12.06 -11.01
C GLN A 144 -5.37 -12.99 -9.93
N ASN A 145 -4.18 -12.69 -9.40
CA ASN A 145 -3.57 -13.48 -8.34
C ASN A 145 -4.37 -13.45 -7.02
N VAL A 146 -5.03 -12.31 -6.72
CA VAL A 146 -5.86 -12.17 -5.52
C VAL A 146 -7.16 -12.94 -5.71
N GLU A 147 -7.79 -12.85 -6.88
CA GLU A 147 -9.02 -13.58 -7.22
C GLU A 147 -8.83 -15.10 -7.18
N GLU A 148 -7.64 -15.59 -7.51
CA GLU A 148 -7.29 -17.02 -7.45
C GLU A 148 -6.89 -17.50 -6.04
N SER A 149 -6.64 -16.57 -5.12
CA SER A 149 -6.19 -16.88 -3.77
C SER A 149 -7.35 -16.98 -2.77
N THR A 150 -7.12 -17.67 -1.67
CA THR A 150 -8.04 -17.76 -0.52
C THR A 150 -7.39 -17.33 0.79
N GLY A 151 -6.16 -16.80 0.72
CA GLY A 151 -5.38 -16.37 1.88
C GLY A 151 -3.99 -15.91 1.47
N PHE A 152 -3.18 -15.56 2.44
CA PHE A 152 -1.79 -15.16 2.22
C PHE A 152 -0.96 -16.33 1.72
N ARG A 153 -0.19 -16.12 0.65
CA ARG A 153 0.80 -17.08 0.18
C ARG A 153 2.11 -16.86 0.95
N PRO A 154 2.83 -17.91 1.34
CA PRO A 154 4.14 -17.75 1.97
C PRO A 154 5.07 -16.90 1.11
N TYR A 155 5.83 -16.04 1.78
CA TYR A 155 6.84 -15.24 1.09
C TYR A 155 7.87 -16.13 0.40
N LYS A 156 8.14 -15.84 -0.86
CA LYS A 156 9.23 -16.45 -1.64
C LYS A 156 10.00 -15.30 -2.31
N PRO A 157 11.29 -15.13 -1.96
CA PRO A 157 12.12 -14.14 -2.65
C PRO A 157 12.23 -14.50 -4.13
N SER A 158 12.34 -13.48 -4.97
CA SER A 158 12.65 -13.71 -6.40
C SER A 158 14.14 -13.96 -6.59
N ASP A 159 14.50 -15.08 -7.19
CA ASP A 159 15.87 -15.40 -7.61
C ASP A 159 16.25 -14.68 -8.92
N GLU A 160 15.29 -14.02 -9.58
CA GLU A 160 15.53 -13.26 -10.81
C GLU A 160 16.55 -12.13 -10.56
N LEU A 161 17.50 -11.98 -11.48
CA LEU A 161 18.42 -10.86 -11.47
C LEU A 161 17.73 -9.62 -12.07
N LEU A 162 18.04 -8.44 -11.52
CA LEU A 162 17.62 -7.20 -12.13
C LEU A 162 18.34 -7.01 -13.47
N PRO A 163 17.61 -6.72 -14.56
CA PRO A 163 18.24 -6.31 -15.82
C PRO A 163 19.16 -5.10 -15.61
N ALA A 164 20.31 -5.07 -16.31
CA ALA A 164 21.32 -4.02 -16.10
C ALA A 164 20.78 -2.60 -16.29
N ASN A 165 19.85 -2.41 -17.22
CA ASN A 165 19.19 -1.12 -17.48
C ASN A 165 18.25 -0.67 -16.34
N LEU A 166 17.84 -1.57 -15.43
CA LEU A 166 16.97 -1.26 -14.29
C LEU A 166 17.73 -1.10 -12.96
N ILE A 167 19.04 -1.36 -12.95
CA ILE A 167 19.89 -1.14 -11.77
C ILE A 167 19.88 0.33 -11.30
N PRO A 168 19.99 1.34 -12.19
CA PRO A 168 19.91 2.75 -11.77
C PRO A 168 18.57 3.07 -11.09
N THR A 169 17.46 2.55 -11.59
CA THR A 169 16.12 2.70 -11.00
C THR A 169 16.07 2.10 -9.60
N TYR A 170 16.60 0.88 -9.45
CA TYR A 170 16.68 0.21 -8.15
C TYR A 170 17.50 1.02 -7.13
N ASN A 171 18.68 1.52 -7.54
CA ASN A 171 19.56 2.29 -6.68
C ASN A 171 18.93 3.60 -6.19
N GLN A 172 18.00 4.18 -6.96
CA GLN A 172 17.25 5.37 -6.54
C GLN A 172 16.08 5.02 -5.60
N CYS A 173 15.40 3.90 -5.81
CA CYS A 173 14.29 3.48 -4.96
C CYS A 173 14.74 2.91 -3.60
N LYS A 174 15.89 2.22 -3.58
CA LYS A 174 16.36 1.50 -2.39
C LYS A 174 16.52 2.36 -1.14
N PRO A 175 17.17 3.54 -1.17
CA PRO A 175 17.30 4.40 0.00
C PRO A 175 15.94 4.86 0.54
N LEU A 176 14.97 5.11 -0.33
CA LEU A 176 13.61 5.52 0.04
C LEU A 176 12.86 4.40 0.77
N TYR A 177 12.98 3.17 0.26
CA TYR A 177 12.46 1.98 0.93
C TYR A 177 13.12 1.77 2.30
N GLU A 178 14.44 1.80 2.38
CA GLU A 178 15.20 1.59 3.62
C GLU A 178 14.86 2.64 4.69
N ARG A 179 14.55 3.88 4.27
CA ARG A 179 14.10 4.94 5.16
C ARG A 179 12.78 4.61 5.87
N LEU A 180 11.83 3.96 5.20
CA LEU A 180 10.57 3.55 5.81
C LEU A 180 10.74 2.19 6.54
N TYR A 181 11.58 1.32 6.01
CA TYR A 181 11.79 -0.03 6.51
C TYR A 181 12.23 -0.07 7.98
N GLN A 182 13.00 0.91 8.46
CA GLN A 182 13.42 1.01 9.85
C GLN A 182 12.25 1.21 10.84
N PHE A 183 11.10 1.70 10.37
CA PHE A 183 9.90 1.95 11.18
C PHE A 183 8.86 0.84 11.09
N ARG A 184 9.12 -0.24 10.34
CA ARG A 184 8.16 -1.30 10.12
C ARG A 184 7.82 -2.08 11.38
N LEU A 185 6.61 -2.63 11.40
CA LEU A 185 6.23 -3.64 12.38
C LEU A 185 6.89 -4.98 12.03
N PHE A 186 7.45 -5.65 13.04
CA PHE A 186 8.11 -6.95 12.90
C PHE A 186 7.85 -7.83 14.12
#